data_ac2949ec24cd9bef71ccff85a6fd8144
#
_entry.id   ac2949ec24cd9bef71ccff85a6fd8144
#
_cell.length_a   1.000
_cell.length_b   1.000
_cell.length_c   1.000
_cell.angle_alpha   90.00
_cell.angle_beta   90.00
_cell.angle_gamma   90.00
#
_symmetry.space_group_name_H-M   'P 1'
#
loop_
_entity.id
_entity.type
_entity.pdbx_description
1 polymer ?
#
loop_
_entity_poly.entity_id
_entity_poly.type
_entity_poly.pdbx_seq_one_letter_code
_entity_poly.pdbx_strand_id
1 'polypeptide(L)'
;MTWASAMSSSSSSPSSPPQSGSTGRGAGWVVAQFVLLVAVVAAGFLPPDWPASAGRALDVAGAVLAIAGLGFAIWAGRTLGRSLTPFPRPVEEGLVTRGPFAVVRHPIYTGGLGLCVGYSLFAGPAALALTIALGFLWAGKLRVEERLLTAVYDGYPAYQARVRWRLVPLLY
;
A
#
# COMPACT_ATOMS: atom_id res chain seq x y z
N MET A 1 -3.00 -16.98 -70.60
CA MET A 1 -3.61 -15.76 -70.08
C MET A 1 -3.37 -15.75 -68.56
N THR A 2 -2.43 -14.94 -68.16
CA THR A 2 -1.83 -14.80 -66.84
C THR A 2 -2.67 -13.87 -65.95
N TRP A 3 -2.97 -14.34 -64.75
CA TRP A 3 -3.50 -13.47 -63.69
C TRP A 3 -2.51 -13.51 -62.50
N ALA A 4 -1.65 -12.52 -62.44
CA ALA A 4 -0.89 -12.19 -61.26
C ALA A 4 -1.54 -10.96 -60.63
N SER A 5 -2.30 -11.13 -59.56
CA SER A 5 -2.82 -10.00 -58.72
C SER A 5 -1.99 -9.91 -57.47
N ALA A 6 -1.39 -8.76 -57.32
CA ALA A 6 -0.55 -8.36 -56.22
C ALA A 6 -1.36 -8.33 -54.91
N MET A 7 -0.95 -9.15 -53.91
CA MET A 7 -1.30 -8.94 -52.52
C MET A 7 -0.23 -8.06 -51.89
N SER A 8 -0.50 -6.77 -51.79
CA SER A 8 0.24 -5.83 -50.94
C SER A 8 -0.11 -6.14 -49.49
N SER A 9 0.75 -6.87 -48.79
CA SER A 9 0.69 -7.05 -47.35
C SER A 9 1.12 -5.74 -46.67
N SER A 10 0.14 -4.97 -46.20
CA SER A 10 0.37 -3.89 -45.27
C SER A 10 0.74 -4.50 -43.89
N SER A 11 2.01 -4.59 -43.63
CA SER A 11 2.54 -4.91 -42.30
C SER A 11 2.28 -3.71 -41.39
N SER A 12 1.18 -3.75 -40.65
CA SER A 12 0.97 -2.87 -39.50
C SER A 12 1.93 -3.30 -38.40
N SER A 13 2.99 -2.54 -38.23
CA SER A 13 3.89 -2.68 -37.07
C SER A 13 3.09 -2.53 -35.77
N PRO A 14 3.28 -3.42 -34.77
CA PRO A 14 2.65 -3.23 -33.49
C PRO A 14 3.15 -1.92 -32.87
N SER A 15 2.21 -1.01 -32.55
CA SER A 15 2.50 0.24 -31.86
C SER A 15 3.19 -0.07 -30.54
N SER A 16 4.40 0.42 -30.38
CA SER A 16 5.17 0.31 -29.13
C SER A 16 4.33 0.87 -27.98
N PRO A 17 4.29 0.21 -26.81
CA PRO A 17 3.58 0.72 -25.67
C PRO A 17 4.19 2.06 -25.24
N PRO A 18 3.39 3.02 -24.76
CA PRO A 18 3.89 4.32 -24.33
C PRO A 18 4.85 4.15 -23.16
N GLN A 19 6.12 4.25 -23.44
CA GLN A 19 7.19 4.28 -22.45
C GLN A 19 7.45 5.72 -22.02
N SER A 20 7.73 5.89 -20.73
CA SER A 20 8.28 7.08 -20.11
C SER A 20 7.31 8.22 -19.72
N GLY A 21 6.60 8.04 -18.62
CA GLY A 21 5.92 9.18 -17.94
C GLY A 21 5.54 8.89 -16.48
N SER A 22 5.59 7.63 -16.04
CA SER A 22 5.03 7.21 -14.74
C SER A 22 6.05 7.08 -13.59
N THR A 23 7.33 6.97 -13.88
CA THR A 23 8.37 6.76 -12.86
C THR A 23 8.53 7.93 -11.89
N GLY A 24 8.37 9.17 -12.35
CA GLY A 24 8.53 10.35 -11.49
C GLY A 24 7.38 10.55 -10.49
N ARG A 25 6.15 10.26 -10.89
CA ARG A 25 4.96 10.45 -10.01
C ARG A 25 4.86 9.41 -8.90
N GLY A 26 5.36 8.19 -9.10
CA GLY A 26 5.41 7.15 -8.07
C GLY A 26 6.51 7.37 -7.05
N ALA A 27 7.68 7.91 -7.48
CA ALA A 27 8.82 8.14 -6.60
C ALA A 27 8.52 9.16 -5.49
N GLY A 28 7.74 10.21 -5.76
CA GLY A 28 7.36 11.20 -4.76
C GLY A 28 6.58 10.60 -3.58
N TRP A 29 5.63 9.69 -3.83
CA TRP A 29 4.91 8.99 -2.77
C TRP A 29 5.82 8.09 -1.93
N VAL A 30 6.77 7.41 -2.59
CA VAL A 30 7.75 6.55 -1.90
C VAL A 30 8.67 7.37 -1.02
N VAL A 31 9.23 8.48 -1.53
CA VAL A 31 10.08 9.38 -0.74
C VAL A 31 9.31 9.95 0.45
N ALA A 32 8.11 10.50 0.22
CA ALA A 32 7.29 11.09 1.28
C ALA A 32 6.95 10.08 2.40
N GLN A 33 6.61 8.84 2.05
CA GLN A 33 6.34 7.81 3.06
C GLN A 33 7.59 7.45 3.87
N PHE A 34 8.77 7.34 3.25
CA PHE A 34 10.00 7.05 3.98
C PHE A 34 10.41 8.20 4.89
N VAL A 35 10.26 9.45 4.44
CA VAL A 35 10.51 10.64 5.27
C VAL A 35 9.59 10.63 6.49
N LEU A 36 8.29 10.36 6.32
CA LEU A 36 7.36 10.28 7.45
C LEU A 36 7.65 9.09 8.37
N LEU A 37 8.02 7.92 7.83
CA LEU A 37 8.40 6.76 8.66
C LEU A 37 9.63 7.08 9.51
N VAL A 38 10.66 7.70 8.92
CA VAL A 38 11.84 8.15 9.68
C VAL A 38 11.46 9.18 10.72
N ALA A 39 10.58 10.13 10.39
CA ALA A 39 10.11 11.14 11.33
C ALA A 39 9.31 10.53 12.50
N VAL A 40 8.46 9.52 12.25
CA VAL A 40 7.73 8.78 13.29
C VAL A 40 8.72 8.11 14.25
N VAL A 41 9.75 7.43 13.71
CA VAL A 41 10.78 6.78 14.53
C VAL A 41 11.59 7.82 15.30
N ALA A 42 12.00 8.91 14.65
CA ALA A 42 12.77 10.00 15.28
C ALA A 42 11.99 10.68 16.41
N ALA A 43 10.67 10.82 16.29
CA ALA A 43 9.83 11.38 17.34
C ALA A 43 9.86 10.55 18.64
N GLY A 44 10.20 9.26 18.59
CA GLY A 44 10.37 8.43 19.78
C GLY A 44 11.60 8.74 20.62
N PHE A 45 12.51 9.59 20.12
CA PHE A 45 13.62 10.12 20.91
C PHE A 45 13.27 11.42 21.67
N LEU A 46 12.07 11.94 21.44
CA LEU A 46 11.51 13.04 22.23
C LEU A 46 10.89 12.50 23.51
N PRO A 47 10.77 13.31 24.58
CA PRO A 47 10.04 12.89 25.78
C PRO A 47 8.59 12.48 25.42
N PRO A 48 8.10 11.34 25.93
CA PRO A 48 6.73 10.91 25.69
C PRO A 48 5.76 11.69 26.59
N ASP A 49 5.32 12.86 26.17
CA ASP A 49 4.47 13.78 26.95
C ASP A 49 3.03 13.26 27.15
N TRP A 50 2.89 11.98 27.49
CA TRP A 50 1.61 11.40 27.90
C TRP A 50 1.33 11.70 29.38
N PRO A 51 0.05 11.91 29.78
CA PRO A 51 -0.30 11.98 31.20
C PRO A 51 0.14 10.71 31.94
N ALA A 52 0.76 10.86 33.10
CA ALA A 52 1.31 9.74 33.88
C ALA A 52 0.26 8.65 34.20
N SER A 53 -1.03 9.06 34.35
CA SER A 53 -2.14 8.12 34.58
C SER A 53 -2.44 7.19 33.40
N ALA A 54 -2.04 7.57 32.19
CA ALA A 54 -2.31 6.82 30.97
C ALA A 54 -1.14 5.89 30.57
N GLY A 55 0.07 6.10 31.09
CA GLY A 55 1.31 5.50 30.59
C GLY A 55 1.23 3.96 30.43
N ARG A 56 0.95 3.24 31.53
CA ARG A 56 0.90 1.76 31.47
C ARG A 56 -0.16 1.21 30.51
N ALA A 57 -1.34 1.84 30.44
CA ALA A 57 -2.40 1.39 29.54
C ALA A 57 -2.01 1.62 28.08
N LEU A 58 -1.37 2.76 27.77
CA LEU A 58 -0.85 3.05 26.45
C LEU A 58 0.29 2.11 26.05
N ASP A 59 1.17 1.77 26.99
CA ASP A 59 2.26 0.82 26.74
C ASP A 59 1.72 -0.57 26.35
N VAL A 60 0.77 -1.09 27.13
CA VAL A 60 0.16 -2.40 26.84
C VAL A 60 -0.60 -2.38 25.52
N ALA A 61 -1.44 -1.36 25.30
CA ALA A 61 -2.20 -1.22 24.06
C ALA A 61 -1.26 -1.05 22.86
N GLY A 62 -0.20 -0.26 23.02
CA GLY A 62 0.82 -0.04 22.02
C GLY A 62 1.54 -1.34 21.64
N ALA A 63 1.97 -2.12 22.62
CA ALA A 63 2.63 -3.41 22.39
C ALA A 63 1.71 -4.37 21.62
N VAL A 64 0.47 -4.54 22.09
CA VAL A 64 -0.50 -5.43 21.44
C VAL A 64 -0.73 -4.99 19.99
N LEU A 65 -0.95 -3.71 19.75
CA LEU A 65 -1.23 -3.18 18.43
C LEU A 65 -0.01 -3.27 17.49
N ALA A 66 1.19 -2.99 18.00
CA ALA A 66 2.42 -3.11 17.22
C ALA A 66 2.70 -4.55 16.81
N ILE A 67 2.58 -5.51 17.75
CA ILE A 67 2.79 -6.94 17.46
C ILE A 67 1.72 -7.45 16.49
N ALA A 68 0.45 -7.13 16.70
CA ALA A 68 -0.63 -7.52 15.80
C ALA A 68 -0.46 -6.92 14.40
N GLY A 69 -0.11 -5.63 14.32
CA GLY A 69 0.16 -4.94 13.06
C GLY A 69 1.32 -5.54 12.29
N LEU A 70 2.44 -5.79 12.99
CA LEU A 70 3.62 -6.43 12.40
C LEU A 70 3.29 -7.85 11.89
N GLY A 71 2.62 -8.65 12.71
CA GLY A 71 2.19 -10.01 12.33
C GLY A 71 1.28 -10.01 11.11
N PHE A 72 0.33 -9.05 11.04
CA PHE A 72 -0.57 -8.90 9.91
C PHE A 72 0.16 -8.47 8.62
N ALA A 73 1.11 -7.52 8.73
CA ALA A 73 1.95 -7.10 7.61
C ALA A 73 2.83 -8.24 7.08
N ILE A 74 3.45 -9.03 8.00
CA ILE A 74 4.26 -10.20 7.63
C ILE A 74 3.39 -11.26 6.92
N TRP A 75 2.20 -11.54 7.46
CA TRP A 75 1.27 -12.47 6.81
C TRP A 75 0.88 -11.99 5.41
N ALA A 76 0.57 -10.72 5.26
CA ALA A 76 0.26 -10.12 3.97
C ALA A 76 1.44 -10.22 2.98
N GLY A 77 2.64 -9.88 3.43
CA GLY A 77 3.86 -9.97 2.61
C GLY A 77 4.14 -11.41 2.16
N ARG A 78 3.99 -12.40 3.06
CA ARG A 78 4.13 -13.82 2.71
C ARG A 78 3.06 -14.29 1.72
N THR A 79 1.82 -13.80 1.86
CA THR A 79 0.73 -14.15 0.95
C THR A 79 0.96 -13.57 -0.44
N LEU A 80 1.55 -12.37 -0.53
CA LEU A 80 1.88 -11.71 -1.79
C LEU A 80 3.11 -12.35 -2.48
N GLY A 81 4.06 -12.85 -1.69
CA GLY A 81 5.23 -13.56 -2.18
C GLY A 81 6.07 -12.71 -3.14
N ARG A 82 6.34 -13.23 -4.33
CA ARG A 82 7.13 -12.54 -5.36
C ARG A 82 6.44 -11.31 -5.96
N SER A 83 5.13 -11.19 -5.80
CA SER A 83 4.36 -10.01 -6.22
C SER A 83 4.59 -8.79 -5.32
N LEU A 84 5.39 -8.91 -4.25
CA LEU A 84 5.72 -7.81 -3.37
C LEU A 84 6.66 -6.81 -4.07
N THR A 85 6.13 -5.65 -4.40
CA THR A 85 6.89 -4.54 -4.99
C THR A 85 6.49 -3.23 -4.31
N PRO A 86 7.44 -2.33 -4.00
CA PRO A 86 7.14 -1.01 -3.46
C PRO A 86 6.53 -0.06 -4.51
N PHE A 87 6.60 -0.44 -5.77
CA PHE A 87 6.04 0.32 -6.87
C PHE A 87 4.73 -0.31 -7.34
N PRO A 88 3.71 0.51 -7.70
CA PRO A 88 2.47 0.02 -8.27
C PRO A 88 2.74 -0.47 -9.71
N ARG A 89 3.22 -1.71 -9.83
CA ARG A 89 3.42 -2.38 -11.10
C ARG A 89 2.56 -3.63 -11.17
N PRO A 90 1.93 -3.88 -12.32
CA PRO A 90 1.29 -5.17 -12.55
C PRO A 90 2.35 -6.27 -12.49
N VAL A 91 2.02 -7.35 -11.81
CA VAL A 91 2.86 -8.56 -11.78
C VAL A 91 2.18 -9.64 -12.59
N GLU A 92 2.97 -10.40 -13.35
CA GLU A 92 2.49 -11.48 -14.23
C GLU A 92 1.75 -12.58 -13.45
N GLU A 93 1.99 -12.69 -12.14
CA GLU A 93 1.41 -13.71 -11.25
C GLU A 93 -0.09 -13.49 -10.94
N GLY A 94 -0.70 -12.41 -11.44
CA GLY A 94 -2.14 -12.13 -11.29
C GLY A 94 -2.52 -11.49 -9.94
N LEU A 95 -3.83 -11.28 -9.77
CA LEU A 95 -4.40 -10.59 -8.61
C LEU A 95 -4.51 -11.53 -7.40
N VAL A 96 -3.81 -11.22 -6.31
CA VAL A 96 -3.91 -11.95 -5.04
C VAL A 96 -5.13 -11.44 -4.24
N THR A 97 -6.09 -12.35 -3.99
CA THR A 97 -7.37 -12.03 -3.29
C THR A 97 -7.63 -12.89 -2.06
N ARG A 98 -6.65 -13.68 -1.62
CA ARG A 98 -6.74 -14.66 -0.53
C ARG A 98 -6.03 -14.17 0.74
N GLY A 99 -6.25 -14.90 1.84
CA GLY A 99 -5.61 -14.58 3.12
C GLY A 99 -6.02 -13.19 3.60
N PRO A 100 -5.07 -12.34 4.06
CA PRO A 100 -5.38 -10.99 4.54
C PRO A 100 -5.99 -10.08 3.47
N PHE A 101 -5.76 -10.38 2.17
CA PHE A 101 -6.39 -9.68 1.04
C PHE A 101 -7.88 -10.01 0.86
N ALA A 102 -8.39 -11.02 1.54
CA ALA A 102 -9.83 -11.27 1.61
C ALA A 102 -10.54 -10.39 2.66
N VAL A 103 -9.79 -9.77 3.57
CA VAL A 103 -10.31 -8.90 4.64
C VAL A 103 -10.23 -7.43 4.26
N VAL A 104 -9.03 -6.99 3.85
CA VAL A 104 -8.78 -5.62 3.37
C VAL A 104 -7.98 -5.67 2.08
N ARG A 105 -8.12 -4.65 1.22
CA ARG A 105 -7.44 -4.64 -0.08
C ARG A 105 -5.94 -4.36 0.03
N HIS A 106 -5.51 -3.63 1.07
CA HIS A 106 -4.12 -3.23 1.27
C HIS A 106 -3.57 -3.65 2.65
N PRO A 107 -3.53 -4.96 2.95
CA PRO A 107 -3.23 -5.47 4.29
C PRO A 107 -1.80 -5.15 4.78
N ILE A 108 -0.83 -4.94 3.88
CA ILE A 108 0.53 -4.52 4.25
C ILE A 108 0.50 -3.12 4.87
N TYR A 109 -0.25 -2.20 4.27
CA TYR A 109 -0.41 -0.84 4.80
C TYR A 109 -1.24 -0.84 6.10
N THR A 110 -2.25 -1.72 6.20
CA THR A 110 -3.03 -1.90 7.42
C THR A 110 -2.14 -2.33 8.58
N GLY A 111 -1.33 -3.36 8.36
CA GLY A 111 -0.39 -3.85 9.36
C GLY A 111 0.70 -2.83 9.70
N GLY A 112 1.24 -2.15 8.68
CA GLY A 112 2.20 -1.07 8.86
C GLY A 112 1.63 0.11 9.68
N LEU A 113 0.38 0.49 9.42
CA LEU A 113 -0.30 1.54 10.20
C LEU A 113 -0.53 1.09 11.64
N GLY A 114 -0.95 -0.16 11.86
CA GLY A 114 -1.08 -0.75 13.20
C GLY A 114 0.24 -0.74 13.97
N LEU A 115 1.34 -1.11 13.31
CA LEU A 115 2.68 -1.04 13.88
C LEU A 115 3.07 0.40 14.27
N CYS A 116 2.85 1.37 13.35
CA CYS A 116 3.18 2.78 13.61
C CYS A 116 2.32 3.39 14.71
N VAL A 117 1.01 3.09 14.76
CA VAL A 117 0.14 3.55 15.86
C VAL A 117 0.59 2.92 17.18
N GLY A 118 0.84 1.60 17.19
CA GLY A 118 1.35 0.92 18.38
C GLY A 118 2.64 1.53 18.89
N TYR A 119 3.61 1.77 18.00
CA TYR A 119 4.86 2.47 18.33
C TYR A 119 4.59 3.88 18.88
N SER A 120 3.67 4.64 18.27
CA SER A 120 3.38 6.01 18.69
C SER A 120 2.77 6.10 20.09
N LEU A 121 2.09 5.05 20.57
CA LEU A 121 1.59 4.99 21.94
C LEU A 121 2.71 4.93 22.98
N PHE A 122 3.88 4.39 22.63
CA PHE A 122 5.09 4.50 23.45
C PHE A 122 5.81 5.83 23.25
N ALA A 123 5.94 6.25 21.97
CA ALA A 123 6.80 7.35 21.57
C ALA A 123 6.23 8.73 21.91
N GLY A 124 4.91 8.85 22.10
CA GLY A 124 4.28 10.09 22.47
C GLY A 124 3.39 10.73 21.39
N PRO A 125 2.70 11.84 21.71
CA PRO A 125 1.72 12.47 20.83
C PRO A 125 2.32 13.01 19.53
N ALA A 126 3.59 13.42 19.52
CA ALA A 126 4.27 13.86 18.31
C ALA A 126 4.39 12.72 17.27
N ALA A 127 4.78 11.52 17.71
CA ALA A 127 4.84 10.35 16.85
C ALA A 127 3.44 9.97 16.35
N LEU A 128 2.41 10.08 17.19
CA LEU A 128 1.04 9.79 16.81
C LEU A 128 0.53 10.78 15.73
N ALA A 129 0.82 12.06 15.88
CA ALA A 129 0.46 13.07 14.87
C ALA A 129 1.13 12.77 13.51
N LEU A 130 2.40 12.39 13.51
CA LEU A 130 3.12 11.99 12.30
C LEU A 130 2.58 10.69 11.69
N THR A 131 2.17 9.74 12.54
CA THR A 131 1.51 8.49 12.08
C THR A 131 0.16 8.77 11.45
N ILE A 132 -0.61 9.71 11.99
CA ILE A 132 -1.87 10.15 11.38
C ILE A 132 -1.59 10.78 9.99
N ALA A 133 -0.58 11.65 9.89
CA ALA A 133 -0.16 12.23 8.61
C ALA A 133 0.27 11.15 7.60
N LEU A 134 0.99 10.12 8.05
CA LEU A 134 1.35 8.96 7.23
C LEU A 134 0.10 8.19 6.76
N GLY A 135 -0.90 8.02 7.62
CA GLY A 135 -2.18 7.42 7.28
C GLY A 135 -2.90 8.17 6.15
N PHE A 136 -2.95 9.49 6.22
CA PHE A 136 -3.51 10.33 5.15
C PHE A 136 -2.70 10.24 3.85
N LEU A 137 -1.37 10.24 3.95
CA LEU A 137 -0.49 10.04 2.79
C LEU A 137 -0.80 8.71 2.11
N TRP A 138 -0.88 7.62 2.88
CA TRP A 138 -1.20 6.30 2.35
C TRP A 138 -2.62 6.23 1.78
N ALA A 139 -3.61 6.85 2.42
CA ALA A 139 -4.95 6.92 1.86
C ALA A 139 -4.98 7.59 0.48
N GLY A 140 -4.19 8.65 0.28
CA GLY A 140 -4.00 9.29 -1.04
C GLY A 140 -3.29 8.38 -2.04
N LYS A 141 -2.18 7.77 -1.63
CA LYS A 141 -1.39 6.84 -2.44
C LYS A 141 -2.23 5.65 -2.91
N LEU A 142 -3.00 5.04 -2.02
CA LEU A 142 -3.83 3.88 -2.32
C LEU A 142 -4.91 4.17 -3.37
N ARG A 143 -5.45 5.39 -3.41
CA ARG A 143 -6.39 5.80 -4.47
C ARG A 143 -5.73 5.77 -5.86
N VAL A 144 -4.46 6.16 -5.93
CA VAL A 144 -3.69 6.12 -7.18
C VAL A 144 -3.36 4.67 -7.55
N GLU A 145 -2.90 3.87 -6.59
CA GLU A 145 -2.61 2.44 -6.80
C GLU A 145 -3.84 1.67 -7.31
N GLU A 146 -5.01 1.87 -6.69
CA GLU A 146 -6.25 1.20 -7.12
C GLU A 146 -6.69 1.58 -8.53
N ARG A 147 -6.49 2.84 -8.94
CA ARG A 147 -6.76 3.25 -10.35
C ARG A 147 -5.86 2.49 -11.33
N LEU A 148 -4.58 2.32 -10.99
CA LEU A 148 -3.65 1.57 -11.83
C LEU A 148 -4.00 0.08 -11.87
N LEU A 149 -4.35 -0.50 -10.72
CA LEU A 149 -4.78 -1.90 -10.63
C LEU A 149 -6.07 -2.16 -11.43
N THR A 150 -7.03 -1.24 -11.38
CA THR A 150 -8.27 -1.31 -12.17
C THR A 150 -8.00 -1.22 -13.68
N ALA A 151 -7.00 -0.46 -14.08
CA ALA A 151 -6.63 -0.32 -15.49
C ALA A 151 -5.89 -1.55 -16.06
N VAL A 152 -5.32 -2.37 -15.17
CA VAL A 152 -4.46 -3.50 -15.57
C VAL A 152 -5.14 -4.86 -15.38
N TYR A 153 -5.94 -4.99 -14.32
CA TYR A 153 -6.58 -6.26 -13.97
C TYR A 153 -8.10 -6.16 -14.16
N ASP A 154 -8.64 -6.82 -15.18
CA ASP A 154 -10.09 -6.87 -15.45
C ASP A 154 -10.91 -7.39 -14.26
N GLY A 155 -10.32 -8.26 -13.44
CA GLY A 155 -10.96 -8.81 -12.23
C GLY A 155 -10.93 -7.88 -11.01
N TYR A 156 -10.20 -6.73 -11.06
CA TYR A 156 -10.05 -5.86 -9.90
C TYR A 156 -11.36 -5.18 -9.45
N PRO A 157 -12.26 -4.72 -10.33
CA PRO A 157 -13.57 -4.18 -9.92
C PRO A 157 -14.44 -5.20 -9.16
N ALA A 158 -14.45 -6.46 -9.61
CA ALA A 158 -15.18 -7.53 -8.91
C ALA A 158 -14.58 -7.83 -7.52
N TYR A 159 -13.25 -7.77 -7.41
CA TYR A 159 -12.56 -7.87 -6.12
C TYR A 159 -12.90 -6.69 -5.20
N GLN A 160 -12.92 -5.45 -5.70
CA GLN A 160 -13.33 -4.27 -4.93
C GLN A 160 -14.77 -4.35 -4.41
N ALA A 161 -15.68 -4.90 -5.21
CA ALA A 161 -17.08 -5.11 -4.80
C ALA A 161 -17.19 -6.13 -3.66
N ARG A 162 -16.36 -7.17 -3.65
CA ARG A 162 -16.34 -8.22 -2.63
C ARG A 162 -15.62 -7.77 -1.36
N VAL A 163 -14.46 -7.10 -1.48
CA VAL A 163 -13.65 -6.62 -0.34
C VAL A 163 -13.77 -5.10 -0.28
N ARG A 164 -14.69 -4.60 0.53
CA ARG A 164 -15.02 -3.18 0.60
C ARG A 164 -13.96 -2.32 1.27
N TRP A 165 -13.24 -2.89 2.24
CA TRP A 165 -12.29 -2.15 3.06
C TRP A 165 -10.95 -2.00 2.36
N ARG A 166 -10.45 -0.75 2.27
CA ARG A 166 -9.14 -0.46 1.69
C ARG A 166 -8.01 -0.72 2.67
N LEU A 167 -8.09 -0.08 3.83
CA LEU A 167 -7.01 0.01 4.79
C LEU A 167 -7.47 -0.40 6.19
N VAL A 168 -8.51 0.23 6.72
CA VAL A 168 -9.00 -0.03 8.07
C VAL A 168 -10.41 -0.63 7.97
N PRO A 169 -10.61 -1.87 8.46
CA PRO A 169 -11.95 -2.47 8.49
C PRO A 169 -12.94 -1.53 9.18
N LEU A 170 -14.15 -1.43 8.62
CA LEU A 170 -15.26 -0.60 9.08
C LEU A 170 -15.09 0.91 8.91
N LEU A 171 -13.90 1.41 8.54
CA LEU A 171 -13.63 2.84 8.42
C LEU A 171 -13.28 3.28 6.98
N TYR A 172 -12.38 2.56 6.32
CA TYR A 172 -11.86 2.99 5.00
C TYR A 172 -11.38 1.82 4.15
#